data_67eda0f45e465fb5ce3d67db32f8c618
#
_entry.id   67eda0f45e465fb5ce3d67db32f8c618
#
_cell.length_a   1.000
_cell.length_b   1.000
_cell.length_c   1.000
_cell.angle_alpha   90.00
_cell.angle_beta   90.00
_cell.angle_gamma   90.00
#
_symmetry.space_group_name_H-M   'P 1'
#
loop_
_entity.id
_entity.type
_entity.pdbx_description
1 polymer ?
#
loop_
_entity_poly.entity_id
_entity_poly.type
_entity_poly.pdbx_seq_one_letter_code
_entity_poly.pdbx_strand_id
1 'polypeptide(L)'
;MSRRIVIVGNGDIPEGVAGTIDAADMVIRFNGCRSAGRGGRKTDIVAVCNTGRPALEMLAGGRWKASDTVRQAGEIWCVRASEVFAALRAPLAQSHPDLDDFCDDYTDGFRTFAAMTGRRVKVVPAAVHHAVVASLRAFDPPPYVVPSSGLVVIAHVLDNVAGAGDRVSLAGFGHEGWMWHPFAAERRWVDARIAAGRLERLDPPSASRRS
;
A
#
# COMPACT_ATOMS: atom_id res chain seq x y z
N MET A 1 5.72 -22.88 8.70
CA MET A 1 6.18 -22.75 7.29
C MET A 1 6.44 -21.28 7.04
N SER A 2 7.55 -20.95 6.34
CA SER A 2 7.90 -19.59 5.94
C SER A 2 7.01 -19.17 4.75
N ARG A 3 6.37 -17.98 4.83
CA ARG A 3 5.52 -17.44 3.76
C ARG A 3 6.31 -16.46 2.89
N ARG A 4 5.93 -16.41 1.62
CA ARG A 4 6.35 -15.37 0.67
C ARG A 4 5.23 -14.34 0.56
N ILE A 5 5.51 -13.12 1.01
CA ILE A 5 4.58 -12.00 0.99
C ILE A 5 5.07 -11.00 -0.06
N VAL A 6 4.26 -10.68 -1.04
CA VAL A 6 4.62 -9.70 -2.07
C VAL A 6 3.68 -8.50 -1.99
N ILE A 7 4.27 -7.32 -1.85
CA ILE A 7 3.55 -6.04 -1.87
C ILE A 7 3.79 -5.40 -3.22
N VAL A 8 2.70 -5.20 -3.99
CA VAL A 8 2.77 -4.75 -5.38
C VAL A 8 2.19 -3.35 -5.51
N GLY A 9 3.05 -2.38 -5.74
CA GLY A 9 2.68 -0.98 -5.99
C GLY A 9 2.03 -0.77 -7.36
N ASN A 10 1.70 0.48 -7.66
CA ASN A 10 1.06 0.88 -8.92
C ASN A 10 2.04 1.43 -9.98
N GLY A 11 3.34 1.42 -9.68
CA GLY A 11 4.41 1.82 -10.61
C GLY A 11 4.79 0.70 -11.58
N ASP A 12 5.89 0.91 -12.29
CA ASP A 12 6.39 -0.04 -13.28
C ASP A 12 6.82 -1.36 -12.62
N ILE A 13 6.45 -2.44 -13.28
CA ILE A 13 6.78 -3.80 -12.86
C ILE A 13 7.91 -4.32 -13.77
N PRO A 14 9.00 -4.83 -13.20
CA PRO A 14 10.03 -5.49 -13.99
C PRO A 14 9.46 -6.65 -14.80
N GLU A 15 9.96 -6.86 -16.00
CA GLU A 15 9.55 -7.99 -16.82
C GLU A 15 9.93 -9.33 -16.17
N GLY A 16 9.11 -10.36 -16.37
CA GLY A 16 9.39 -11.72 -15.90
C GLY A 16 9.03 -12.00 -14.43
N VAL A 17 8.67 -10.99 -13.62
CA VAL A 17 8.35 -11.21 -12.18
C VAL A 17 6.89 -11.64 -11.93
N ALA A 18 6.01 -11.58 -12.93
CA ALA A 18 4.58 -11.88 -12.78
C ALA A 18 4.34 -13.28 -12.19
N GLY A 19 5.04 -14.31 -12.68
CA GLY A 19 4.93 -15.67 -12.17
C GLY A 19 5.41 -15.80 -10.72
N THR A 20 6.44 -15.06 -10.33
CA THR A 20 6.92 -15.02 -8.93
C THR A 20 5.88 -14.39 -8.01
N ILE A 21 5.24 -13.31 -8.46
CA ILE A 21 4.15 -12.64 -7.71
C ILE A 21 2.97 -13.61 -7.54
N ASP A 22 2.52 -14.25 -8.63
CA ASP A 22 1.38 -15.17 -8.58
C ASP A 22 1.65 -16.44 -7.77
N ALA A 23 2.91 -16.84 -7.61
CA ALA A 23 3.32 -17.96 -6.79
C ALA A 23 3.52 -17.62 -5.29
N ALA A 24 3.39 -16.35 -4.90
CA ALA A 24 3.52 -15.94 -3.51
C ALA A 24 2.34 -16.44 -2.64
N ASP A 25 2.58 -16.60 -1.34
CA ASP A 25 1.54 -17.04 -0.39
C ASP A 25 0.53 -15.92 -0.11
N MET A 26 0.98 -14.66 -0.15
CA MET A 26 0.15 -13.48 0.04
C MET A 26 0.57 -12.37 -0.93
N VAL A 27 -0.40 -11.79 -1.65
CA VAL A 27 -0.20 -10.66 -2.56
C VAL A 27 -1.09 -9.49 -2.13
N ILE A 28 -0.47 -8.34 -1.87
CA ILE A 28 -1.13 -7.10 -1.48
C ILE A 28 -1.00 -6.08 -2.60
N ARG A 29 -2.12 -5.50 -3.08
CA ARG A 29 -2.13 -4.44 -4.10
C ARG A 29 -2.83 -3.19 -3.59
N PHE A 30 -2.70 -2.09 -4.31
CA PHE A 30 -3.19 -0.78 -3.85
C PHE A 30 -4.27 -0.19 -4.74
N ASN A 31 -5.32 0.36 -4.12
CA ASN A 31 -6.35 1.16 -4.78
C ASN A 31 -6.90 0.48 -6.04
N GLY A 32 -6.68 1.08 -7.20
CA GLY A 32 -7.14 0.56 -8.50
C GLY A 32 -6.33 -0.62 -9.04
N CYS A 33 -5.34 -1.13 -8.33
CA CYS A 33 -4.51 -2.29 -8.70
C CYS A 33 -3.94 -2.19 -10.13
N ARG A 34 -3.43 -1.01 -10.53
CA ARG A 34 -3.04 -0.68 -11.92
C ARG A 34 -1.95 -1.57 -12.50
N SER A 35 -1.16 -2.21 -11.65
CA SER A 35 -0.09 -3.15 -12.04
C SER A 35 -0.59 -4.58 -12.28
N ALA A 36 -1.87 -4.88 -12.01
CA ALA A 36 -2.45 -6.20 -12.30
C ALA A 36 -2.38 -6.51 -13.81
N GLY A 37 -2.12 -7.77 -14.13
CA GLY A 37 -1.80 -8.21 -15.49
C GLY A 37 -0.30 -8.25 -15.73
N ARG A 38 0.38 -7.12 -15.86
CA ARG A 38 1.85 -7.07 -16.01
C ARG A 38 2.59 -7.60 -14.77
N GLY A 39 2.08 -7.29 -13.59
CA GLY A 39 2.60 -7.77 -12.31
C GLY A 39 1.86 -8.99 -11.77
N GLY A 40 1.43 -9.92 -12.62
CA GLY A 40 0.64 -11.08 -12.21
C GLY A 40 -0.83 -10.73 -11.94
N ARG A 41 -1.64 -11.75 -11.61
CA ARG A 41 -3.09 -11.61 -11.41
C ARG A 41 -3.53 -11.83 -9.98
N LYS A 42 -2.79 -12.63 -9.20
CA LYS A 42 -3.12 -12.93 -7.81
C LYS A 42 -3.27 -11.65 -6.98
N THR A 43 -4.33 -11.60 -6.18
CA THR A 43 -4.61 -10.52 -5.24
C THR A 43 -5.36 -11.09 -4.05
N ASP A 44 -4.71 -11.15 -2.91
CA ASP A 44 -5.32 -11.63 -1.67
C ASP A 44 -5.90 -10.46 -0.87
N ILE A 45 -5.23 -9.29 -0.94
CA ILE A 45 -5.57 -8.08 -0.20
C ILE A 45 -5.51 -6.87 -1.13
N VAL A 46 -6.54 -6.02 -1.07
CA VAL A 46 -6.49 -4.67 -1.64
C VAL A 46 -6.37 -3.66 -0.51
N ALA A 47 -5.23 -2.98 -0.43
CA ALA A 47 -5.02 -1.86 0.48
C ALA A 47 -5.53 -0.57 -0.18
N VAL A 48 -6.46 0.13 0.46
CA VAL A 48 -7.12 1.30 -0.10
C VAL A 48 -6.76 2.57 0.68
N CYS A 49 -6.50 3.64 -0.04
CA CYS A 49 -6.61 4.98 0.51
C CYS A 49 -8.09 5.22 0.83
N ASN A 50 -8.46 5.18 2.09
CA ASN A 50 -9.86 5.24 2.52
C ASN A 50 -10.37 6.65 2.80
N THR A 51 -9.67 7.67 2.29
CA THR A 51 -10.07 9.08 2.45
C THR A 51 -9.97 9.86 1.15
N GLY A 52 -10.68 10.99 1.11
CA GLY A 52 -10.64 11.96 0.04
C GLY A 52 -11.08 11.42 -1.31
N ARG A 53 -10.68 12.12 -2.37
CA ARG A 53 -11.05 11.81 -3.77
C ARG A 53 -10.75 10.39 -4.20
N PRO A 54 -9.59 9.77 -3.87
CA PRO A 54 -9.34 8.38 -4.27
C PRO A 54 -10.34 7.38 -3.70
N ALA A 55 -10.78 7.59 -2.45
CA ALA A 55 -11.78 6.73 -1.83
C ALA A 55 -13.16 6.93 -2.46
N LEU A 56 -13.54 8.19 -2.66
CA LEU A 56 -14.81 8.54 -3.33
C LEU A 56 -14.88 7.92 -4.73
N GLU A 57 -13.84 8.06 -5.55
CA GLU A 57 -13.81 7.49 -6.90
C GLU A 57 -13.95 5.96 -6.91
N MET A 58 -13.29 5.26 -5.99
CA MET A 58 -13.40 3.80 -5.87
C MET A 58 -14.83 3.37 -5.47
N LEU A 59 -15.47 4.12 -4.58
CA LEU A 59 -16.80 3.77 -4.06
C LEU A 59 -17.95 4.26 -4.94
N ALA A 60 -17.83 5.43 -5.56
CA ALA A 60 -18.89 5.99 -6.42
C ALA A 60 -18.99 5.28 -7.77
N GLY A 61 -17.86 4.88 -8.35
CA GLY A 61 -17.79 4.22 -9.65
C GLY A 61 -17.92 2.71 -9.57
N GLY A 62 -18.73 2.09 -10.43
CA GLY A 62 -18.85 0.63 -10.52
C GLY A 62 -17.57 -0.06 -10.97
N ARG A 63 -16.68 0.63 -11.69
CA ARG A 63 -15.47 0.06 -12.30
C ARG A 63 -14.54 -0.61 -11.28
N TRP A 64 -14.25 0.04 -10.16
CA TRP A 64 -13.40 -0.53 -9.12
C TRP A 64 -14.04 -1.77 -8.49
N LYS A 65 -15.32 -1.67 -8.13
CA LYS A 65 -16.09 -2.76 -7.51
C LYS A 65 -16.23 -3.97 -8.43
N ALA A 66 -16.31 -3.75 -9.74
CA ALA A 66 -16.43 -4.79 -10.76
C ALA A 66 -15.09 -5.36 -11.25
N SER A 67 -13.99 -4.77 -10.87
CA SER A 67 -12.64 -5.22 -11.28
C SER A 67 -12.38 -6.65 -10.79
N ASP A 68 -11.92 -7.54 -11.67
CA ASP A 68 -11.58 -8.92 -11.32
C ASP A 68 -10.52 -8.99 -10.24
N THR A 69 -9.56 -8.08 -10.25
CA THR A 69 -8.50 -7.98 -9.23
C THR A 69 -9.07 -7.69 -7.85
N VAL A 70 -10.04 -6.75 -7.76
CA VAL A 70 -10.74 -6.44 -6.51
C VAL A 70 -11.65 -7.58 -6.10
N ARG A 71 -12.30 -8.23 -7.07
CA ARG A 71 -13.20 -9.38 -6.82
C ARG A 71 -12.49 -10.62 -6.31
N GLN A 72 -11.23 -10.83 -6.66
CA GLN A 72 -10.42 -11.94 -6.16
C GLN A 72 -9.97 -11.74 -4.71
N ALA A 73 -9.79 -10.48 -4.28
CA ALA A 73 -9.32 -10.18 -2.95
C ALA A 73 -10.31 -10.66 -1.86
N GLY A 74 -9.81 -11.41 -0.92
CA GLY A 74 -10.58 -11.85 0.26
C GLY A 74 -10.63 -10.79 1.37
N GLU A 75 -9.78 -9.76 1.30
CA GLU A 75 -9.67 -8.76 2.34
C GLU A 75 -9.39 -7.36 1.77
N ILE A 76 -9.96 -6.34 2.39
CA ILE A 76 -9.71 -4.93 2.11
C ILE A 76 -9.04 -4.31 3.32
N TRP A 77 -7.89 -3.64 3.11
CA TRP A 77 -7.23 -2.89 4.16
C TRP A 77 -7.45 -1.39 3.95
N CYS A 78 -8.19 -0.75 4.85
CA CYS A 78 -8.24 0.70 4.97
C CYS A 78 -6.90 1.17 5.58
N VAL A 79 -6.10 1.91 4.83
CA VAL A 79 -4.69 2.18 5.19
C VAL A 79 -4.56 3.11 6.39
N ARG A 80 -5.59 3.90 6.69
CA ARG A 80 -5.50 4.91 7.75
C ARG A 80 -6.70 4.84 8.68
N ALA A 81 -6.44 4.89 9.97
CA ALA A 81 -7.48 4.98 10.99
C ALA A 81 -8.11 6.39 11.02
N SER A 82 -9.40 6.47 11.35
CA SER A 82 -10.17 7.73 11.33
C SER A 82 -9.59 8.80 12.25
N GLU A 83 -9.01 8.42 13.39
CA GLU A 83 -8.37 9.34 14.32
C GLU A 83 -7.17 10.06 13.72
N VAL A 84 -6.45 9.43 12.77
CA VAL A 84 -5.33 10.07 12.05
C VAL A 84 -5.82 11.24 11.21
N PHE A 85 -6.96 11.10 10.54
CA PHE A 85 -7.55 12.15 9.70
C PHE A 85 -8.22 13.23 10.52
N ALA A 86 -8.90 12.84 11.60
CA ALA A 86 -9.48 13.79 12.53
C ALA A 86 -8.42 14.76 13.08
N ALA A 87 -7.25 14.23 13.43
CA ALA A 87 -6.13 15.03 13.92
C ALA A 87 -5.51 15.94 12.84
N LEU A 88 -5.56 15.53 11.55
CA LEU A 88 -4.99 16.31 10.45
C LEU A 88 -5.91 17.40 9.92
N ARG A 89 -7.22 17.30 10.10
CA ARG A 89 -8.20 18.20 9.46
C ARG A 89 -7.96 19.67 9.76
N ALA A 90 -7.82 20.05 11.02
CA ALA A 90 -7.66 21.45 11.40
C ALA A 90 -6.30 22.05 10.96
N PRO A 91 -5.15 21.40 11.17
CA PRO A 91 -3.87 21.86 10.63
C PRO A 91 -3.86 21.98 9.11
N LEU A 92 -4.48 21.01 8.42
CA LEU A 92 -4.49 20.98 6.97
C LEU A 92 -5.34 22.09 6.37
N ALA A 93 -6.49 22.39 6.96
CA ALA A 93 -7.35 23.49 6.52
C ALA A 93 -6.63 24.86 6.58
N GLN A 94 -5.64 25.01 7.46
CA GLN A 94 -4.83 26.24 7.55
C GLN A 94 -3.67 26.24 6.56
N SER A 95 -2.99 25.11 6.39
CA SER A 95 -1.76 25.03 5.58
C SER A 95 -2.03 24.71 4.10
N HIS A 96 -3.10 23.97 3.81
CA HIS A 96 -3.46 23.49 2.46
C HIS A 96 -4.98 23.51 2.29
N PRO A 97 -5.60 24.69 2.19
CA PRO A 97 -7.07 24.83 2.09
C PRO A 97 -7.66 24.19 0.84
N ASP A 98 -6.87 23.93 -0.20
CA ASP A 98 -7.22 23.22 -1.40
C ASP A 98 -7.38 21.70 -1.22
N LEU A 99 -6.99 21.18 -0.06
CA LEU A 99 -7.14 19.78 0.35
C LEU A 99 -8.32 19.60 1.34
N ASP A 100 -9.39 20.32 1.17
CA ASP A 100 -10.55 20.37 2.06
C ASP A 100 -11.23 18.99 2.21
N ASP A 101 -11.28 18.21 1.14
CA ASP A 101 -11.86 16.86 1.09
C ASP A 101 -10.88 15.73 1.50
N PHE A 102 -9.59 16.06 1.69
CA PHE A 102 -8.55 15.06 1.98
C PHE A 102 -8.84 14.21 3.22
N CYS A 103 -9.45 14.81 4.23
CA CYS A 103 -9.79 14.16 5.50
C CYS A 103 -11.20 13.56 5.52
N ASP A 104 -11.93 13.53 4.41
CA ASP A 104 -13.23 12.88 4.35
C ASP A 104 -13.07 11.36 4.42
N ASP A 105 -13.67 10.76 5.44
CA ASP A 105 -13.50 9.34 5.75
C ASP A 105 -14.57 8.50 5.05
N TYR A 106 -14.13 7.57 4.23
CA TYR A 106 -14.98 6.64 3.50
C TYR A 106 -14.85 5.18 4.02
N THR A 107 -14.27 4.99 5.20
CA THR A 107 -14.07 3.64 5.79
C THR A 107 -15.37 2.84 5.85
N ASP A 108 -16.48 3.46 6.23
CA ASP A 108 -17.78 2.78 6.30
C ASP A 108 -18.31 2.38 4.92
N GLY A 109 -17.98 3.12 3.87
CA GLY A 109 -18.28 2.74 2.49
C GLY A 109 -17.54 1.45 2.09
N PHE A 110 -16.27 1.29 2.47
CA PHE A 110 -15.53 0.05 2.24
C PHE A 110 -16.04 -1.10 3.11
N ARG A 111 -16.43 -0.85 4.36
CA ARG A 111 -17.10 -1.84 5.23
C ARG A 111 -18.37 -2.36 4.62
N THR A 112 -19.24 -1.46 4.15
CA THR A 112 -20.49 -1.80 3.47
C THR A 112 -20.24 -2.65 2.23
N PHE A 113 -19.32 -2.22 1.36
CA PHE A 113 -18.96 -2.98 0.16
C PHE A 113 -18.44 -4.37 0.51
N ALA A 114 -17.57 -4.48 1.49
CA ALA A 114 -17.03 -5.76 1.93
C ALA A 114 -18.11 -6.69 2.49
N ALA A 115 -18.99 -6.18 3.34
CA ALA A 115 -20.12 -6.94 3.89
C ALA A 115 -21.02 -7.49 2.78
N MET A 116 -21.36 -6.67 1.79
CA MET A 116 -22.19 -7.07 0.64
C MET A 116 -21.54 -8.14 -0.24
N THR A 117 -20.23 -8.27 -0.17
CA THR A 117 -19.45 -9.15 -1.06
C THR A 117 -18.70 -10.26 -0.34
N GLY A 118 -18.98 -10.46 0.97
CA GLY A 118 -18.41 -11.53 1.78
C GLY A 118 -16.92 -11.39 2.06
N ARG A 119 -16.36 -10.16 2.01
CA ARG A 119 -14.95 -9.87 2.26
C ARG A 119 -14.72 -9.39 3.68
N ARG A 120 -13.50 -9.59 4.17
CA ARG A 120 -13.08 -8.99 5.44
C ARG A 120 -12.58 -7.56 5.23
N VAL A 121 -12.78 -6.71 6.22
CA VAL A 121 -12.16 -5.39 6.27
C VAL A 121 -11.26 -5.28 7.49
N LYS A 122 -10.09 -4.70 7.28
CA LYS A 122 -9.16 -4.34 8.33
C LYS A 122 -8.80 -2.86 8.20
N VAL A 123 -8.74 -2.17 9.32
CA VAL A 123 -8.15 -0.82 9.36
C VAL A 123 -6.75 -0.95 9.91
N VAL A 124 -5.76 -0.42 9.21
CA VAL A 124 -4.37 -0.39 9.70
C VAL A 124 -4.34 0.50 10.93
N PRO A 125 -3.81 0.01 12.07
CA PRO A 125 -3.84 0.77 13.32
C PRO A 125 -3.11 2.13 13.22
N ALA A 126 -3.64 3.16 13.87
CA ALA A 126 -3.02 4.50 13.93
C ALA A 126 -1.58 4.45 14.45
N ALA A 127 -1.27 3.53 15.36
CA ALA A 127 0.08 3.33 15.88
C ALA A 127 1.11 3.05 14.77
N VAL A 128 0.73 2.33 13.70
CA VAL A 128 1.62 2.08 12.54
C VAL A 128 1.92 3.40 11.82
N HIS A 129 0.90 4.22 11.58
CA HIS A 129 1.07 5.53 10.95
C HIS A 129 2.01 6.42 11.77
N HIS A 130 1.78 6.51 13.07
CA HIS A 130 2.61 7.30 13.98
C HIS A 130 4.06 6.80 14.02
N ALA A 131 4.27 5.48 14.05
CA ALA A 131 5.61 4.88 14.00
C ALA A 131 6.33 5.20 12.67
N VAL A 132 5.62 5.16 11.54
CA VAL A 132 6.16 5.54 10.23
C VAL A 132 6.57 7.01 10.22
N VAL A 133 5.70 7.92 10.67
CA VAL A 133 6.01 9.36 10.75
C VAL A 133 7.24 9.61 11.64
N ALA A 134 7.31 8.96 12.80
CA ALA A 134 8.46 9.07 13.69
C ALA A 134 9.75 8.55 13.04
N SER A 135 9.68 7.40 12.38
CA SER A 135 10.86 6.78 11.74
C SER A 135 11.36 7.53 10.51
N LEU A 136 10.48 8.23 9.78
CA LEU A 136 10.87 9.05 8.63
C LEU A 136 11.76 10.22 9.00
N ARG A 137 11.69 10.72 10.24
CA ARG A 137 12.54 11.83 10.71
C ARG A 137 14.04 11.53 10.57
N ALA A 138 14.44 10.27 10.70
CA ALA A 138 15.83 9.84 10.51
C ALA A 138 16.30 9.90 9.05
N PHE A 139 15.39 10.15 8.11
CA PHE A 139 15.67 10.20 6.67
C PHE A 139 15.47 11.60 6.08
N ASP A 140 15.45 12.62 6.93
CA ASP A 140 15.37 14.04 6.56
C ASP A 140 14.29 14.30 5.48
N PRO A 141 12.99 14.09 5.81
CA PRO A 141 11.92 14.29 4.84
C PRO A 141 11.73 15.80 4.57
N PRO A 142 11.50 16.22 3.33
CA PRO A 142 11.01 17.57 3.06
C PRO A 142 9.63 17.77 3.72
N PRO A 143 9.11 19.00 3.78
CA PRO A 143 7.73 19.23 4.20
C PRO A 143 6.76 18.35 3.42
N TYR A 144 5.86 17.66 4.11
CA TYR A 144 4.87 16.75 3.51
C TYR A 144 3.59 16.73 4.33
N VAL A 145 2.50 16.25 3.72
CA VAL A 145 1.20 16.12 4.40
C VAL A 145 1.12 14.79 5.15
N VAL A 146 1.37 13.69 4.47
CA VAL A 146 1.30 12.33 5.06
C VAL A 146 2.27 11.38 4.33
N PRO A 147 2.70 10.29 5.00
CA PRO A 147 3.35 9.17 4.32
C PRO A 147 2.41 8.55 3.28
N SER A 148 2.99 7.98 2.22
CA SER A 148 2.21 7.25 1.23
C SER A 148 1.54 6.02 1.82
N SER A 149 0.40 5.63 1.24
CA SER A 149 -0.26 4.36 1.60
C SER A 149 0.67 3.16 1.42
N GLY A 150 1.55 3.23 0.43
CA GLY A 150 2.57 2.20 0.18
C GLY A 150 3.49 2.01 1.38
N LEU A 151 4.08 3.09 1.88
CA LEU A 151 4.99 3.01 3.03
C LEU A 151 4.30 2.52 4.29
N VAL A 152 3.08 3.01 4.58
CA VAL A 152 2.31 2.58 5.76
C VAL A 152 2.03 1.07 5.72
N VAL A 153 1.65 0.54 4.55
CA VAL A 153 1.39 -0.90 4.39
C VAL A 153 2.68 -1.71 4.47
N ILE A 154 3.78 -1.25 3.89
CA ILE A 154 5.08 -1.93 4.02
C ILE A 154 5.46 -2.04 5.49
N ALA A 155 5.39 -0.95 6.26
CA ALA A 155 5.69 -0.96 7.68
C ALA A 155 4.74 -1.90 8.46
N HIS A 156 3.43 -1.83 8.16
CA HIS A 156 2.45 -2.72 8.78
C HIS A 156 2.75 -4.20 8.52
N VAL A 157 3.12 -4.55 7.30
CA VAL A 157 3.47 -5.94 6.96
C VAL A 157 4.72 -6.38 7.69
N LEU A 158 5.77 -5.56 7.71
CA LEU A 158 7.04 -5.91 8.36
C LEU A 158 6.93 -6.08 9.87
N ASP A 159 6.07 -5.29 10.52
CA ASP A 159 6.05 -5.22 11.98
C ASP A 159 4.85 -5.96 12.61
N ASN A 160 3.78 -6.24 11.85
CA ASN A 160 2.54 -6.79 12.39
C ASN A 160 1.98 -8.02 11.65
N VAL A 161 2.48 -8.33 10.44
CA VAL A 161 1.93 -9.42 9.61
C VAL A 161 2.94 -10.50 9.32
N ALA A 162 4.17 -10.10 8.98
CA ALA A 162 5.25 -11.05 8.70
C ALA A 162 5.76 -11.66 10.00
N GLY A 163 5.82 -12.98 10.04
CA GLY A 163 6.43 -13.74 11.14
C GLY A 163 7.92 -13.98 10.92
N ALA A 164 8.56 -14.53 11.94
CA ALA A 164 9.95 -14.94 11.85
C ALA A 164 10.12 -15.97 10.70
N GLY A 165 11.00 -15.66 9.76
CA GLY A 165 11.27 -16.49 8.59
C GLY A 165 10.40 -16.18 7.36
N ASP A 166 9.36 -15.35 7.45
CA ASP A 166 8.64 -14.88 6.26
C ASP A 166 9.53 -13.98 5.40
N ARG A 167 9.37 -14.07 4.10
CA ARG A 167 10.07 -13.21 3.11
C ARG A 167 9.11 -12.17 2.57
N VAL A 168 9.46 -10.90 2.71
CA VAL A 168 8.66 -9.77 2.21
C VAL A 168 9.36 -9.14 1.03
N SER A 169 8.69 -9.09 -0.11
CA SER A 169 9.24 -8.56 -1.36
C SER A 169 8.37 -7.42 -1.90
N LEU A 170 8.99 -6.46 -2.60
CA LEU A 170 8.34 -5.33 -3.26
C LEU A 170 8.46 -5.43 -4.77
N ALA A 171 7.39 -5.05 -5.47
CA ALA A 171 7.39 -4.78 -6.91
C ALA A 171 6.57 -3.53 -7.20
N GLY A 172 6.91 -2.76 -8.23
CA GLY A 172 6.12 -1.61 -8.67
C GLY A 172 6.15 -0.39 -7.73
N PHE A 173 7.26 -0.17 -7.02
CA PHE A 173 7.47 0.99 -6.15
C PHE A 173 8.51 1.93 -6.75
N GLY A 174 8.05 2.91 -7.57
CA GLY A 174 8.89 3.98 -8.12
C GLY A 174 9.22 5.08 -7.11
N HIS A 175 8.50 5.16 -5.99
CA HIS A 175 8.54 6.27 -5.03
C HIS A 175 8.30 7.62 -5.71
N GLU A 176 7.20 7.71 -6.41
CA GLU A 176 6.73 8.89 -7.15
C GLU A 176 5.20 8.96 -7.13
N GLY A 177 4.67 10.15 -7.42
CA GLY A 177 3.23 10.37 -7.47
C GLY A 177 2.82 11.70 -6.83
N TRP A 178 1.88 11.67 -5.88
CA TRP A 178 1.36 12.89 -5.25
C TRP A 178 2.46 13.65 -4.49
N MET A 179 2.63 14.93 -4.85
CA MET A 179 3.75 15.76 -4.41
C MET A 179 3.86 15.97 -2.89
N TRP A 180 2.78 15.77 -2.16
CA TRP A 180 2.74 15.90 -0.70
C TRP A 180 3.08 14.60 0.07
N HIS A 181 3.61 13.58 -0.63
CA HIS A 181 4.25 12.44 0.00
C HIS A 181 5.79 12.63 0.03
N PRO A 182 6.48 12.23 1.10
CA PRO A 182 7.93 12.38 1.21
C PRO A 182 8.70 11.27 0.49
N PHE A 183 8.44 11.05 -0.80
CA PHE A 183 8.91 9.88 -1.56
C PHE A 183 10.42 9.67 -1.51
N ALA A 184 11.24 10.72 -1.50
CA ALA A 184 12.69 10.58 -1.39
C ALA A 184 13.11 9.99 -0.03
N ALA A 185 12.47 10.41 1.06
CA ALA A 185 12.70 9.86 2.39
C ALA A 185 12.12 8.45 2.51
N GLU A 186 10.97 8.17 1.92
CA GLU A 186 10.36 6.84 1.87
C GLU A 186 11.27 5.84 1.14
N ARG A 187 11.88 6.24 0.03
CA ARG A 187 12.85 5.41 -0.69
C ARG A 187 14.03 5.05 0.21
N ARG A 188 14.64 6.03 0.88
CA ARG A 188 15.74 5.79 1.82
C ARG A 188 15.32 4.88 2.98
N TRP A 189 14.12 5.06 3.48
CA TRP A 189 13.55 4.21 4.52
C TRP A 189 13.43 2.75 4.05
N VAL A 190 12.90 2.51 2.84
CA VAL A 190 12.79 1.18 2.23
C VAL A 190 14.17 0.57 2.00
N ASP A 191 15.11 1.32 1.42
CA ASP A 191 16.46 0.85 1.12
C ASP A 191 17.21 0.45 2.40
N ALA A 192 17.00 1.16 3.51
CA ALA A 192 17.55 0.78 4.81
C ALA A 192 16.99 -0.58 5.32
N ARG A 193 15.70 -0.90 5.06
CA ARG A 193 15.12 -2.21 5.41
C ARG A 193 15.63 -3.32 4.51
N ILE A 194 15.89 -3.02 3.25
CA ILE A 194 16.54 -3.96 2.31
C ILE A 194 17.96 -4.25 2.78
N ALA A 195 18.73 -3.23 3.09
CA ALA A 195 20.09 -3.39 3.61
C ALA A 195 20.15 -4.20 4.93
N ALA A 196 19.11 -4.08 5.76
CA ALA A 196 18.94 -4.88 6.98
C ALA A 196 18.40 -6.31 6.74
N GLY A 197 18.17 -6.73 5.50
CA GLY A 197 17.65 -8.05 5.13
C GLY A 197 16.18 -8.29 5.55
N ARG A 198 15.43 -7.24 5.89
CA ARG A 198 14.02 -7.34 6.28
C ARG A 198 13.06 -7.27 5.11
N LEU A 199 13.54 -6.83 3.95
CA LEU A 199 12.76 -6.56 2.75
C LEU A 199 13.63 -6.80 1.53
N GLU A 200 13.04 -7.18 0.41
CA GLU A 200 13.73 -7.30 -0.86
C GLU A 200 12.92 -6.66 -1.99
N ARG A 201 13.58 -6.28 -3.09
CA ARG A 201 12.87 -5.93 -4.33
C ARG A 201 12.85 -7.17 -5.23
N LEU A 202 11.72 -7.39 -5.90
CA LEU A 202 11.66 -8.43 -6.93
C LEU A 202 12.40 -7.93 -8.16
N ASP A 203 13.52 -8.58 -8.45
CA ASP A 203 14.25 -8.41 -9.69
C ASP A 203 13.78 -9.44 -10.74
N PRO A 204 13.96 -9.15 -12.04
CA PRO A 204 13.74 -10.14 -13.08
C PRO A 204 14.56 -11.41 -12.77
N PRO A 205 14.02 -12.61 -13.06
CA PRO A 205 14.81 -13.82 -12.93
C PRO A 205 16.09 -13.65 -13.74
N SER A 206 17.25 -13.85 -13.10
CA SER A 206 18.54 -13.81 -13.79
C SER A 206 18.45 -14.75 -14.99
N ALA A 207 18.69 -14.21 -16.19
CA ALA A 207 18.76 -15.03 -17.38
C ALA A 207 19.80 -16.14 -17.11
N SER A 208 19.31 -17.37 -16.92
CA SER A 208 20.19 -18.52 -16.77
C SER A 208 21.07 -18.53 -18.02
N ARG A 209 22.38 -18.28 -17.84
CA ARG A 209 23.36 -18.52 -18.90
C ARG A 209 23.18 -19.98 -19.28
N ARG A 210 22.50 -20.22 -20.40
CA ARG A 210 22.53 -21.53 -21.03
C ARG A 210 23.95 -21.72 -21.51
N SER A 211 24.66 -22.57 -20.82
CA SER A 211 25.96 -23.11 -21.25
C SER A 211 25.75 -24.03 -22.41
#